data_3a30c682118f6a1184688f91b7fa5d07
#
_entry.id   3a30c682118f6a1184688f91b7fa5d07
#
_cell.length_a   1.000
_cell.length_b   1.000
_cell.length_c   1.000
_cell.angle_alpha   90.00
_cell.angle_beta   90.00
_cell.angle_gamma   90.00
#
_symmetry.space_group_name_H-M   'P 1'
#
loop_
_entity.id
_entity.type
_entity.pdbx_description
1 polymer ?
#
loop_
_entity_poly.entity_id
_entity_poly.type
_entity_poly.pdbx_seq_one_letter_code
_entity_poly.pdbx_strand_id
1 'polypeptide(L)'
;MEIFLQQNFVAIWHHFLSFEISRSKFALETWGSGNAYLIFQVIAWHHILVMTDHAESKIRDEAIDLWFQLSKTGFKTRSVLTYSLISSLTSLSIETVRRHVKKLEENNWVFYSKKEGVKFSPSHENNMFLADDFNVKEVRDLGRFLDVLEKRKQKKFN
;
A
#
# COMPACT_ATOMS: atom_id res chain seq x y z
N MET A 1 20.19 -6.85 -12.98
CA MET A 1 19.72 -6.91 -11.58
C MET A 1 19.54 -8.34 -11.12
N GLU A 2 18.84 -9.19 -11.84
CA GLU A 2 18.56 -10.59 -11.45
C GLU A 2 19.84 -11.39 -11.12
N ILE A 3 20.83 -11.40 -12.01
CA ILE A 3 22.14 -12.08 -11.79
C ILE A 3 22.82 -11.59 -10.49
N PHE A 4 22.77 -10.30 -10.21
CA PHE A 4 23.32 -9.74 -8.98
C PHE A 4 22.59 -10.26 -7.74
N LEU A 5 21.25 -10.36 -7.78
CA LEU A 5 20.44 -10.89 -6.68
C LEU A 5 20.74 -12.36 -6.45
N GLN A 6 20.85 -13.18 -7.51
CA GLN A 6 21.21 -14.59 -7.40
C GLN A 6 22.59 -14.79 -6.75
N GLN A 7 23.59 -14.01 -7.16
CA GLN A 7 24.96 -14.11 -6.64
C GLN A 7 25.11 -13.65 -5.19
N ASN A 8 24.17 -12.86 -4.68
CA ASN A 8 24.17 -12.33 -3.31
C ASN A 8 22.95 -12.78 -2.51
N PHE A 9 22.33 -13.89 -2.93
CA PHE A 9 21.01 -14.31 -2.47
C PHE A 9 20.85 -14.30 -0.95
N VAL A 10 21.66 -15.07 -0.21
CA VAL A 10 21.50 -15.22 1.25
C VAL A 10 21.53 -13.89 1.98
N ALA A 11 22.50 -13.05 1.62
CA ALA A 11 22.70 -11.79 2.31
C ALA A 11 21.61 -10.73 1.98
N ILE A 12 21.15 -10.70 0.72
CA ILE A 12 20.08 -9.79 0.31
C ILE A 12 18.74 -10.30 0.84
N TRP A 13 18.49 -11.63 0.74
CA TRP A 13 17.24 -12.23 1.17
C TRP A 13 16.99 -12.11 2.68
N HIS A 14 18.05 -12.19 3.49
CA HIS A 14 17.94 -11.90 4.92
C HIS A 14 17.38 -10.48 5.18
N HIS A 15 17.90 -9.46 4.50
CA HIS A 15 17.43 -8.09 4.68
C HIS A 15 16.02 -7.88 4.11
N PHE A 16 15.72 -8.51 2.96
CA PHE A 16 14.39 -8.49 2.38
C PHE A 16 13.35 -9.10 3.33
N LEU A 17 13.62 -10.28 3.89
CA LEU A 17 12.72 -10.91 4.87
C LEU A 17 12.58 -10.07 6.14
N SER A 18 13.63 -9.42 6.59
CA SER A 18 13.55 -8.50 7.75
C SER A 18 12.63 -7.31 7.46
N PHE A 19 12.70 -6.74 6.25
CA PHE A 19 11.79 -5.70 5.78
C PHE A 19 10.35 -6.20 5.73
N GLU A 20 10.08 -7.35 5.09
CA GLU A 20 8.75 -7.93 4.97
C GLU A 20 8.12 -8.28 6.33
N ILE A 21 8.90 -8.84 7.27
CA ILE A 21 8.44 -9.14 8.63
C ILE A 21 8.04 -7.86 9.36
N SER A 22 8.88 -6.82 9.32
CA SER A 22 8.59 -5.53 9.96
C SER A 22 7.31 -4.90 9.40
N ARG A 23 7.17 -4.90 8.08
CA ARG A 23 6.01 -4.39 7.35
C ARG A 23 4.74 -5.17 7.68
N SER A 24 4.80 -6.50 7.58
CA SER A 24 3.65 -7.37 7.85
C SER A 24 3.19 -7.28 9.31
N LYS A 25 4.12 -7.23 10.27
CA LYS A 25 3.78 -7.04 11.68
C LYS A 25 3.00 -5.75 11.91
N PHE A 26 3.51 -4.63 11.41
CA PHE A 26 2.86 -3.33 11.57
C PHE A 26 1.48 -3.29 10.90
N ALA A 27 1.36 -3.91 9.73
CA ALA A 27 0.09 -4.04 9.03
C ALA A 27 -0.94 -4.90 9.79
N LEU A 28 -0.50 -6.01 10.41
CA LEU A 28 -1.36 -6.85 11.23
C LEU A 28 -1.83 -6.11 12.50
N GLU A 29 -0.97 -5.32 13.12
CA GLU A 29 -1.32 -4.48 14.26
C GLU A 29 -2.37 -3.42 13.88
N THR A 30 -2.29 -2.87 12.67
CA THR A 30 -3.21 -1.83 12.17
C THR A 30 -4.56 -2.40 11.70
N TRP A 31 -4.56 -3.45 10.89
CA TRP A 31 -5.80 -3.97 10.24
C TRP A 31 -6.29 -5.31 10.81
N GLY A 32 -5.59 -5.88 11.77
CA GLY A 32 -6.00 -7.07 12.53
C GLY A 32 -5.87 -8.40 11.80
N SER A 33 -5.64 -8.42 10.48
CA SER A 33 -5.42 -9.65 9.71
C SER A 33 -4.72 -9.42 8.39
N GLY A 34 -3.98 -10.44 7.90
CA GLY A 34 -3.33 -10.39 6.59
C GLY A 34 -4.31 -10.21 5.43
N ASN A 35 -5.51 -10.82 5.51
CA ASN A 35 -6.54 -10.65 4.48
C ASN A 35 -7.09 -9.21 4.44
N ALA A 36 -7.31 -8.59 5.60
CA ALA A 36 -7.73 -7.20 5.68
C ALA A 36 -6.65 -6.27 5.09
N TYR A 37 -5.40 -6.51 5.44
CA TYR A 37 -4.29 -5.75 4.89
C TYR A 37 -4.14 -5.93 3.38
N LEU A 38 -4.22 -7.16 2.86
CA LEU A 38 -4.13 -7.41 1.42
C LEU A 38 -5.26 -6.70 0.64
N ILE A 39 -6.48 -6.75 1.15
CA ILE A 39 -7.62 -6.04 0.57
C ILE A 39 -7.39 -4.53 0.63
N PHE A 40 -6.94 -4.01 1.77
CA PHE A 40 -6.61 -2.59 1.91
C PHE A 40 -5.52 -2.14 0.94
N GLN A 41 -4.47 -2.96 0.73
CA GLN A 41 -3.42 -2.67 -0.26
C GLN A 41 -3.99 -2.55 -1.68
N VAL A 42 -4.91 -3.43 -2.09
CA VAL A 42 -5.56 -3.35 -3.42
C VAL A 42 -6.37 -2.05 -3.55
N ILE A 43 -7.08 -1.65 -2.49
CA ILE A 43 -7.88 -0.41 -2.48
C ILE A 43 -6.95 0.81 -2.54
N ALA A 44 -5.91 0.85 -1.73
CA ALA A 44 -4.91 1.92 -1.72
C ALA A 44 -4.16 2.01 -3.05
N TRP A 45 -3.73 0.87 -3.62
CA TRP A 45 -3.08 0.81 -4.92
C TRP A 45 -3.98 1.35 -6.04
N HIS A 46 -5.27 0.98 -6.06
CA HIS A 46 -6.23 1.51 -7.02
C HIS A 46 -6.39 3.04 -6.88
N HIS A 47 -6.40 3.55 -5.66
CA HIS A 47 -6.43 4.97 -5.40
C HIS A 47 -5.16 5.67 -5.89
N ILE A 48 -3.98 5.11 -5.62
CA ILE A 48 -2.69 5.64 -6.11
C ILE A 48 -2.63 5.64 -7.64
N LEU A 49 -3.11 4.59 -8.31
CA LEU A 49 -3.18 4.57 -9.78
C LEU A 49 -3.96 5.75 -10.35
N VAL A 50 -5.07 6.13 -9.70
CA VAL A 50 -5.82 7.32 -10.12
C VAL A 50 -5.04 8.59 -9.86
N MET A 51 -4.22 8.63 -8.82
CA MET A 51 -3.35 9.77 -8.50
C MET A 51 -2.14 9.89 -9.43
N THR A 52 -1.64 8.80 -10.04
CA THR A 52 -0.44 8.87 -10.91
C THR A 52 -0.62 9.85 -12.06
N ASP A 53 -1.82 9.95 -12.63
CA ASP A 53 -2.12 10.93 -13.68
C ASP A 53 -1.89 12.41 -13.24
N HIS A 54 -1.82 12.67 -11.93
CA HIS A 54 -1.75 14.02 -11.35
C HIS A 54 -0.52 14.25 -10.47
N ALA A 55 0.17 13.20 -10.05
CA ALA A 55 1.18 13.24 -8.98
C ALA A 55 2.51 12.58 -9.35
N GLU A 56 2.69 12.01 -10.56
CA GLU A 56 3.88 11.22 -10.92
C GLU A 56 5.21 11.96 -10.70
N SER A 57 5.23 13.28 -10.95
CA SER A 57 6.42 14.12 -10.78
C SER A 57 6.52 14.83 -9.42
N LYS A 58 5.58 14.59 -8.50
CA LYS A 58 5.52 15.30 -7.22
C LYS A 58 6.38 14.61 -6.17
N ILE A 59 7.02 15.43 -5.34
CA ILE A 59 7.67 14.94 -4.11
C ILE A 59 6.59 14.46 -3.11
N ARG A 60 7.02 13.67 -2.12
CA ARG A 60 6.13 13.03 -1.14
C ARG A 60 5.11 14.00 -0.51
N ASP A 61 5.57 15.14 -0.03
CA ASP A 61 4.71 16.07 0.72
C ASP A 61 3.65 16.70 -0.18
N GLU A 62 3.99 17.08 -1.41
CA GLU A 62 3.04 17.55 -2.42
C GLU A 62 2.03 16.44 -2.82
N ALA A 63 2.49 15.20 -2.89
CA ALA A 63 1.62 14.05 -3.19
C ALA A 63 0.64 13.78 -2.04
N ILE A 64 1.06 13.95 -0.79
CA ILE A 64 0.20 13.82 0.39
C ILE A 64 -0.85 14.94 0.41
N ASP A 65 -0.48 16.18 0.13
CA ASP A 65 -1.43 17.29 0.06
C ASP A 65 -2.48 17.05 -1.02
N LEU A 66 -2.06 16.58 -2.20
CA LEU A 66 -2.97 16.19 -3.26
C LEU A 66 -3.87 15.03 -2.84
N TRP A 67 -3.33 14.03 -2.15
CA TRP A 67 -4.10 12.91 -1.59
C TRP A 67 -5.23 13.40 -0.68
N PHE A 68 -4.94 14.32 0.25
CA PHE A 68 -5.95 14.91 1.14
C PHE A 68 -7.03 15.70 0.37
N GLN A 69 -6.62 16.49 -0.63
CA GLN A 69 -7.55 17.25 -1.47
C GLN A 69 -8.50 16.30 -2.21
N LEU A 70 -7.96 15.28 -2.83
CA LEU A 70 -8.72 14.35 -3.64
C LEU A 70 -9.61 13.41 -2.80
N SER A 71 -9.23 13.10 -1.58
CA SER A 71 -10.07 12.36 -0.63
C SER A 71 -11.35 13.14 -0.26
N LYS A 72 -11.29 14.48 -0.26
CA LYS A 72 -12.44 15.36 0.03
C LYS A 72 -13.35 15.58 -1.17
N THR A 73 -12.79 15.73 -2.36
CA THR A 73 -13.56 16.14 -3.57
C THR A 73 -14.14 14.96 -4.32
N GLY A 74 -13.71 13.75 -4.03
CA GLY A 74 -14.06 12.54 -4.76
C GLY A 74 -13.41 12.49 -6.16
N PHE A 75 -13.05 11.28 -6.59
CA PHE A 75 -12.51 11.06 -7.92
C PHE A 75 -13.57 10.57 -8.89
N LYS A 76 -13.49 11.01 -10.12
CA LYS A 76 -14.02 10.23 -11.23
C LYS A 76 -12.98 9.18 -11.61
N THR A 77 -13.11 7.97 -11.10
CA THR A 77 -12.27 6.85 -11.51
C THR A 77 -12.69 6.36 -12.88
N ARG A 78 -11.72 6.01 -13.74
CA ARG A 78 -11.98 5.34 -15.03
C ARG A 78 -12.54 3.92 -14.85
N SER A 79 -12.31 3.31 -13.68
CA SER A 79 -12.77 1.96 -13.33
C SER A 79 -13.36 1.93 -11.93
N VAL A 80 -14.41 1.12 -11.75
CA VAL A 80 -15.05 0.88 -10.46
C VAL A 80 -14.40 -0.33 -9.81
N LEU A 81 -13.88 -0.15 -8.59
CA LEU A 81 -13.31 -1.24 -7.81
C LEU A 81 -14.43 -2.06 -7.14
N THR A 82 -14.78 -3.18 -7.76
CA THR A 82 -15.83 -4.08 -7.29
C THR A 82 -15.30 -5.17 -6.36
N TYR A 83 -16.16 -5.80 -5.57
CA TYR A 83 -15.79 -6.98 -4.77
C TYR A 83 -15.25 -8.11 -5.63
N SER A 84 -15.80 -8.32 -6.84
CA SER A 84 -15.32 -9.33 -7.78
C SER A 84 -13.90 -9.03 -8.26
N LEU A 85 -13.59 -7.76 -8.57
CA LEU A 85 -12.25 -7.36 -8.98
C LEU A 85 -11.25 -7.52 -7.82
N ILE A 86 -11.59 -7.10 -6.60
CA ILE A 86 -10.74 -7.33 -5.42
C ILE A 86 -10.53 -8.82 -5.19
N SER A 87 -11.57 -9.64 -5.30
CA SER A 87 -11.50 -11.11 -5.20
C SER A 87 -10.51 -11.69 -6.21
N SER A 88 -10.60 -11.26 -7.47
CA SER A 88 -9.66 -11.69 -8.53
C SER A 88 -8.21 -11.29 -8.24
N LEU A 89 -7.98 -10.06 -7.76
CA LEU A 89 -6.63 -9.55 -7.47
C LEU A 89 -6.00 -10.16 -6.21
N THR A 90 -6.83 -10.60 -5.25
CA THR A 90 -6.35 -11.14 -3.96
C THR A 90 -6.41 -12.65 -3.87
N SER A 91 -7.07 -13.33 -4.83
CA SER A 91 -7.40 -14.76 -4.76
C SER A 91 -8.27 -15.14 -3.54
N LEU A 92 -8.91 -14.17 -2.89
CA LEU A 92 -9.85 -14.40 -1.80
C LEU A 92 -11.27 -14.56 -2.34
N SER A 93 -12.13 -15.32 -1.65
CA SER A 93 -13.54 -15.43 -2.03
C SER A 93 -14.26 -14.07 -1.93
N ILE A 94 -15.25 -13.83 -2.78
CA ILE A 94 -16.06 -12.59 -2.77
C ILE A 94 -16.68 -12.37 -1.38
N GLU A 95 -17.10 -13.43 -0.70
CA GLU A 95 -17.66 -13.32 0.65
C GLU A 95 -16.61 -12.87 1.68
N THR A 96 -15.38 -13.39 1.59
CA THR A 96 -14.26 -12.93 2.42
C THR A 96 -13.96 -11.45 2.16
N VAL A 97 -13.91 -11.05 0.89
CA VAL A 97 -13.72 -9.64 0.51
C VAL A 97 -14.82 -8.76 1.10
N ARG A 98 -16.09 -9.13 0.91
CA ARG A 98 -17.25 -8.38 1.43
C ARG A 98 -17.15 -8.18 2.93
N ARG A 99 -16.86 -9.25 3.68
CA ARG A 99 -16.74 -9.19 5.15
C ARG A 99 -15.61 -8.25 5.61
N HIS A 100 -14.45 -8.29 4.94
CA HIS A 100 -13.33 -7.43 5.30
C HIS A 100 -13.54 -5.97 4.87
N VAL A 101 -14.11 -5.73 3.68
CA VAL A 101 -14.47 -4.37 3.25
C VAL A 101 -15.46 -3.75 4.23
N LYS A 102 -16.48 -4.50 4.68
CA LYS A 102 -17.42 -4.01 5.71
C LYS A 102 -16.69 -3.59 6.99
N LYS A 103 -15.75 -4.39 7.49
CA LYS A 103 -14.95 -4.03 8.66
C LYS A 103 -14.06 -2.80 8.43
N LEU A 104 -13.47 -2.67 7.23
CA LEU A 104 -12.69 -1.49 6.86
C LEU A 104 -13.58 -0.23 6.80
N GLU A 105 -14.83 -0.37 6.35
CA GLU A 105 -15.81 0.72 6.32
C GLU A 105 -16.25 1.11 7.76
N GLU A 106 -16.54 0.13 8.60
CA GLU A 106 -16.86 0.34 10.03
C GLU A 106 -15.72 1.06 10.79
N ASN A 107 -14.47 0.83 10.38
CA ASN A 107 -13.28 1.52 10.93
C ASN A 107 -12.88 2.78 10.15
N ASN A 108 -13.73 3.29 9.28
CA ASN A 108 -13.52 4.53 8.54
C ASN A 108 -12.26 4.55 7.64
N TRP A 109 -11.91 3.42 7.03
CA TRP A 109 -10.83 3.32 6.04
C TRP A 109 -11.31 3.47 4.61
N VAL A 110 -12.54 3.00 4.33
CA VAL A 110 -13.09 2.91 2.98
C VAL A 110 -14.57 3.25 3.00
N PHE A 111 -15.11 3.54 1.82
CA PHE A 111 -16.54 3.68 1.57
C PHE A 111 -16.96 2.68 0.50
N TYR A 112 -18.14 2.11 0.64
CA TYR A 112 -18.74 1.23 -0.36
C TYR A 112 -20.15 1.69 -0.76
N SER A 113 -20.41 1.71 -2.07
CA SER A 113 -21.78 1.75 -2.60
C SER A 113 -21.91 0.86 -3.84
N LYS A 114 -23.14 0.42 -4.14
CA LYS A 114 -23.38 -0.38 -5.36
C LYS A 114 -23.04 0.40 -6.65
N LYS A 115 -23.19 1.71 -6.63
CA LYS A 115 -22.95 2.59 -7.79
C LYS A 115 -21.46 2.85 -8.00
N GLU A 116 -20.71 3.05 -6.94
CA GLU A 116 -19.33 3.56 -7.01
C GLU A 116 -18.29 2.50 -6.64
N GLY A 117 -18.74 1.32 -6.17
CA GLY A 117 -17.86 0.27 -5.69
C GLY A 117 -17.19 0.60 -4.37
N VAL A 118 -16.00 0.02 -4.15
CA VAL A 118 -15.16 0.27 -2.98
C VAL A 118 -14.22 1.44 -3.28
N LYS A 119 -14.20 2.43 -2.41
CA LYS A 119 -13.34 3.60 -2.53
C LYS A 119 -12.46 3.75 -1.30
N PHE A 120 -11.22 4.16 -1.50
CA PHE A 120 -10.39 4.66 -0.43
C PHE A 120 -10.99 5.96 0.10
N SER A 121 -11.41 5.97 1.36
CA SER A 121 -12.12 7.10 1.99
C SER A 121 -11.86 7.11 3.50
N PRO A 122 -10.60 7.26 3.92
CA PRO A 122 -10.27 7.25 5.33
C PRO A 122 -10.80 8.48 6.05
N SER A 123 -11.08 8.35 7.35
CA SER A 123 -11.30 9.48 8.23
C SER A 123 -10.08 10.40 8.27
N HIS A 124 -10.24 11.62 8.80
CA HIS A 124 -9.11 12.52 8.98
C HIS A 124 -8.01 11.90 9.85
N GLU A 125 -8.37 11.25 10.95
CA GLU A 125 -7.44 10.56 11.85
C GLU A 125 -6.68 9.44 11.14
N ASN A 126 -7.38 8.58 10.39
CA ASN A 126 -6.77 7.51 9.61
C ASN A 126 -5.85 8.04 8.51
N ASN A 127 -6.20 9.17 7.87
CA ASN A 127 -5.34 9.83 6.90
C ASN A 127 -4.05 10.34 7.53
N MET A 128 -4.15 11.01 8.69
CA MET A 128 -2.97 11.48 9.42
C MET A 128 -2.07 10.31 9.83
N PHE A 129 -2.65 9.24 10.38
CA PHE A 129 -1.90 8.03 10.69
C PHE A 129 -1.16 7.44 9.46
N LEU A 130 -1.83 7.38 8.30
CA LEU A 130 -1.17 6.90 7.07
C LEU A 130 -0.02 7.81 6.64
N ALA A 131 -0.21 9.12 6.71
CA ALA A 131 0.80 10.10 6.29
C ALA A 131 1.99 10.17 7.25
N ASP A 132 1.74 10.26 8.55
CA ASP A 132 2.75 10.62 9.54
C ASP A 132 3.41 9.40 10.21
N ASP A 133 2.68 8.28 10.31
CA ASP A 133 3.19 7.07 10.96
C ASP A 133 3.48 5.96 9.95
N PHE A 134 2.44 5.48 9.24
CA PHE A 134 2.57 4.28 8.41
C PHE A 134 3.50 4.51 7.22
N ASN A 135 3.25 5.55 6.42
CA ASN A 135 4.04 5.84 5.22
C ASN A 135 5.48 6.25 5.55
N VAL A 136 5.68 7.05 6.61
CA VAL A 136 7.04 7.43 7.06
C VAL A 136 7.85 6.19 7.43
N LYS A 137 7.23 5.25 8.14
CA LYS A 137 7.89 3.98 8.50
C LYS A 137 8.19 3.15 7.26
N GLU A 138 7.23 2.99 6.33
CA GLU A 138 7.43 2.21 5.11
C GLU A 138 8.57 2.78 4.24
N VAL A 139 8.58 4.08 3.99
CA VAL A 139 9.63 4.77 3.21
C VAL A 139 11.00 4.57 3.85
N ARG A 140 11.10 4.73 5.17
CA ARG A 140 12.36 4.53 5.92
C ARG A 140 12.86 3.09 5.83
N ASP A 141 11.98 2.11 6.04
CA ASP A 141 12.35 0.69 6.07
C ASP A 141 12.72 0.19 4.66
N LEU A 142 12.00 0.64 3.63
CA LEU A 142 12.33 0.38 2.23
C LEU A 142 13.66 1.04 1.83
N GLY A 143 13.88 2.30 2.22
CA GLY A 143 15.14 3.01 1.98
C GLY A 143 16.33 2.26 2.57
N ARG A 144 16.24 1.80 3.81
CA ARG A 144 17.28 0.97 4.44
C ARG A 144 17.57 -0.32 3.66
N PHE A 145 16.54 -0.97 3.15
CA PHE A 145 16.73 -2.16 2.32
C PHE A 145 17.42 -1.82 0.99
N LEU A 146 17.04 -0.74 0.32
CA LEU A 146 17.67 -0.28 -0.92
C LEU A 146 19.14 0.13 -0.70
N ASP A 147 19.47 0.78 0.39
CA ASP A 147 20.86 1.11 0.78
C ASP A 147 21.73 -0.14 0.90
N VAL A 148 21.21 -1.24 1.42
CA VAL A 148 21.92 -2.52 1.48
C VAL A 148 22.26 -3.02 0.07
N LEU A 149 21.32 -2.93 -0.87
CA LEU A 149 21.54 -3.32 -2.26
C LEU A 149 22.63 -2.47 -2.92
N GLU A 150 22.58 -1.15 -2.74
CA GLU A 150 23.57 -0.23 -3.32
C GLU A 150 24.97 -0.45 -2.79
N LYS A 151 25.12 -0.54 -1.45
CA LYS A 151 26.43 -0.81 -0.81
C LYS A 151 27.05 -2.13 -1.28
N ARG A 152 26.24 -3.16 -1.54
CA ARG A 152 26.72 -4.44 -2.07
C ARG A 152 27.13 -4.36 -3.54
N LYS A 153 26.41 -3.59 -4.36
CA LYS A 153 26.82 -3.35 -5.75
C LYS A 153 28.19 -2.67 -5.81
N GLN A 154 28.39 -1.62 -5.01
CA GLN A 154 29.66 -0.87 -4.97
C GLN A 154 30.85 -1.74 -4.55
N LYS A 155 30.69 -2.64 -3.58
CA LYS A 155 31.76 -3.57 -3.12
C LYS A 155 32.24 -4.57 -4.19
N LYS A 156 31.50 -4.77 -5.25
CA LYS A 156 31.84 -5.69 -6.35
C LYS A 156 32.66 -5.03 -7.45
N PHE A 157 32.76 -3.70 -7.44
CA PHE A 157 33.50 -2.92 -8.43
C PHE A 157 34.84 -2.37 -7.87
N ASN A 158 35.15 -2.61 -6.60
CA ASN A 158 36.41 -2.35 -5.96
C ASN A 158 37.10 -3.69 -5.63
#